data_6b53804959d58fc937bab6761b0930f1
#
_entry.id   6b53804959d58fc937bab6761b0930f1
#
_cell.length_a   1.000
_cell.length_b   1.000
_cell.length_c   1.000
_cell.angle_alpha   90.00
_cell.angle_beta   90.00
_cell.angle_gamma   90.00
#
_symmetry.space_group_name_H-M   'P 1'
#
loop_
_entity.id
_entity.type
_entity.pdbx_description
1 polymer ?
#
loop_
_entity_poly.entity_id
_entity_poly.type
_entity_poly.pdbx_seq_one_letter_code
_entity_poly.pdbx_strand_id
1 'polypeptide(L)'
;MLNKEFKKLYQILDESISECDSHHISLSGGLDSSIISFFLQPKKIKAISIIADGFPGSDLMYCQTIAQKFGFPLTIKMVSVEEIITAIDETIKILQIFNDIEIRNSVVMYLVLNAIKKEGHTAIITGDGADELFAGYNFFLKMSES
;
A
#
# COMPACT_ATOMS: atom_id res chain seq x y z
N MET A 1 15.51 -26.12 6.01
CA MET A 1 15.13 -26.10 4.57
C MET A 1 13.79 -25.40 4.42
N LEU A 2 13.69 -24.41 3.55
CA LEU A 2 12.40 -23.80 3.21
C LEU A 2 11.52 -24.83 2.53
N ASN A 3 10.24 -24.90 2.94
CA ASN A 3 9.22 -25.76 2.35
C ASN A 3 9.13 -25.50 0.83
N LYS A 4 8.83 -26.52 0.02
CA LYS A 4 8.66 -26.45 -1.43
C LYS A 4 7.62 -25.41 -1.84
N GLU A 5 6.54 -25.30 -1.07
CA GLU A 5 5.47 -24.32 -1.28
C GLU A 5 5.96 -22.88 -1.09
N PHE A 6 6.78 -22.64 -0.06
CA PHE A 6 7.35 -21.32 0.20
C PHE A 6 8.29 -20.89 -0.93
N LYS A 7 9.09 -21.81 -1.47
CA LYS A 7 9.95 -21.51 -2.63
C LYS A 7 9.13 -21.13 -3.86
N LYS A 8 8.02 -21.84 -4.09
CA LYS A 8 7.12 -21.56 -5.20
C LYS A 8 6.45 -20.19 -5.03
N LEU A 9 5.96 -19.85 -3.83
CA LEU A 9 5.39 -18.55 -3.53
C LEU A 9 6.42 -17.43 -3.75
N TYR A 10 7.62 -17.61 -3.23
CA TYR A 10 8.73 -16.66 -3.42
C TYR A 10 8.97 -16.40 -4.92
N GLN A 11 9.08 -17.45 -5.72
CA GLN A 11 9.31 -17.33 -7.15
C GLN A 11 8.17 -16.59 -7.86
N ILE A 12 6.90 -16.91 -7.56
CA ILE A 12 5.73 -16.25 -8.15
C ILE A 12 5.71 -14.76 -7.80
N LEU A 13 6.01 -14.41 -6.55
CA LEU A 13 6.06 -13.00 -6.12
C LEU A 13 7.19 -12.26 -6.82
N ASP A 14 8.38 -12.86 -6.90
CA ASP A 14 9.55 -12.27 -7.58
C ASP A 14 9.26 -12.01 -9.07
N GLU A 15 8.70 -13.00 -9.76
CA GLU A 15 8.30 -12.88 -11.17
C GLU A 15 7.25 -11.77 -11.35
N SER A 16 6.15 -11.82 -10.60
CA SER A 16 5.04 -10.84 -10.72
C SER A 16 5.49 -9.41 -10.42
N ILE A 17 6.30 -9.22 -9.36
CA ILE A 17 6.77 -7.89 -8.98
C ILE A 17 7.85 -7.39 -9.95
N SER A 18 8.65 -8.30 -10.53
CA SER A 18 9.64 -7.92 -11.53
C SER A 18 9.02 -7.38 -12.83
N GLU A 19 7.83 -7.85 -13.18
CA GLU A 19 7.06 -7.39 -14.34
C GLU A 19 6.38 -6.03 -14.13
N CYS A 20 6.27 -5.54 -12.89
CA CYS A 20 5.68 -4.24 -12.62
C CYS A 20 6.52 -3.11 -13.22
N ASP A 21 5.92 -2.33 -14.11
CA ASP A 21 6.54 -1.18 -14.78
C ASP A 21 6.23 0.13 -14.03
N SER A 22 6.54 0.17 -12.74
CA SER A 22 6.46 1.39 -11.94
C SER A 22 7.71 1.58 -11.10
N HIS A 23 8.10 2.82 -10.93
CA HIS A 23 9.21 3.24 -10.06
C HIS A 23 8.73 3.81 -8.72
N HIS A 24 7.46 3.65 -8.39
CA HIS A 24 6.85 4.17 -7.17
C HIS A 24 6.13 3.06 -6.42
N ILE A 25 6.26 3.04 -5.08
CA ILE A 25 5.51 2.17 -4.18
C ILE A 25 4.76 3.00 -3.14
N SER A 26 3.49 2.63 -2.90
CA SER A 26 2.73 3.08 -1.73
C SER A 26 3.18 2.29 -0.52
N LEU A 27 3.82 2.94 0.44
CA LEU A 27 4.38 2.31 1.62
C LEU A 27 3.51 2.63 2.83
N SER A 28 2.77 1.63 3.32
CA SER A 28 1.88 1.76 4.47
C SER A 28 2.56 1.43 5.80
N GLY A 29 3.74 0.79 5.77
CA GLY A 29 4.38 0.22 6.96
C GLY A 29 3.83 -1.14 7.37
N GLY A 30 2.78 -1.64 6.73
CA GLY A 30 2.21 -2.97 6.91
C GLY A 30 3.06 -4.07 6.29
N LEU A 31 2.67 -5.34 6.56
CA LEU A 31 3.39 -6.53 6.11
C LEU A 31 3.49 -6.60 4.59
N ASP A 32 2.39 -6.38 3.89
CA ASP A 32 2.28 -6.57 2.44
C ASP A 32 3.17 -5.62 1.67
N SER A 33 3.08 -4.32 1.97
CA SER A 33 3.95 -3.30 1.38
C SER A 33 5.44 -3.55 1.72
N SER A 34 5.72 -4.14 2.89
CA SER A 34 7.08 -4.52 3.30
C SER A 34 7.63 -5.69 2.50
N ILE A 35 6.80 -6.72 2.24
CA ILE A 35 7.18 -7.87 1.41
C ILE A 35 7.44 -7.41 -0.03
N ILE A 36 6.56 -6.61 -0.61
CA ILE A 36 6.76 -6.05 -1.95
C ILE A 36 8.03 -5.22 -2.02
N SER A 37 8.31 -4.40 -0.99
CA SER A 37 9.54 -3.61 -0.90
C SER A 37 10.80 -4.49 -0.92
N PHE A 38 10.76 -5.66 -0.31
CA PHE A 38 11.87 -6.61 -0.34
C PHE A 38 12.20 -7.06 -1.78
N PHE A 39 11.19 -7.40 -2.59
CA PHE A 39 11.40 -7.81 -3.99
C PHE A 39 11.78 -6.63 -4.91
N LEU A 40 11.43 -5.41 -4.52
CA LEU A 40 11.75 -4.21 -5.30
C LEU A 40 13.17 -3.67 -5.06
N GLN A 41 13.93 -4.21 -4.11
CA GLN A 41 15.30 -3.73 -3.79
C GLN A 41 16.24 -3.56 -5.01
N PRO A 42 16.22 -4.46 -6.02
CA PRO A 42 17.08 -4.31 -7.19
C PRO A 42 16.69 -3.13 -8.09
N LYS A 43 15.48 -2.59 -7.93
CA LYS A 43 14.95 -1.49 -8.76
C LYS A 43 15.20 -0.13 -8.09
N LYS A 44 15.27 0.93 -8.90
CA LYS A 44 15.31 2.32 -8.40
C LYS A 44 13.89 2.78 -8.06
N ILE A 45 13.42 2.46 -6.86
CA ILE A 45 12.07 2.74 -6.38
C ILE A 45 12.07 3.99 -5.50
N LYS A 46 11.01 4.79 -5.61
CA LYS A 46 10.66 5.86 -4.68
C LYS A 46 9.42 5.42 -3.89
N ALA A 47 9.47 5.60 -2.59
CA ALA A 47 8.34 5.30 -1.71
C ALA A 47 7.54 6.56 -1.41
N ILE A 48 6.21 6.43 -1.35
CA ILE A 48 5.30 7.46 -0.87
C ILE A 48 4.43 6.91 0.25
N SER A 49 4.25 7.70 1.29
CA SER A 49 3.33 7.42 2.39
C SER A 49 2.41 8.62 2.62
N ILE A 50 1.12 8.35 2.86
CA ILE A 50 0.13 9.39 3.19
C ILE A 50 -0.14 9.33 4.69
N ILE A 51 -0.11 10.47 5.34
CA ILE A 51 -0.35 10.61 6.78
C ILE A 51 -1.31 11.76 7.03
N ALA A 52 -2.33 11.53 7.84
CA ALA A 52 -3.25 12.59 8.24
C ALA A 52 -2.53 13.58 9.18
N ASP A 53 -2.70 14.86 8.94
CA ASP A 53 -2.13 15.92 9.78
C ASP A 53 -2.69 15.81 11.21
N GLY A 54 -1.80 15.94 12.19
CA GLY A 54 -2.15 15.79 13.61
C GLY A 54 -2.32 14.34 14.09
N PHE A 55 -2.21 13.35 13.20
CA PHE A 55 -2.29 11.92 13.53
C PHE A 55 -1.08 11.14 13.01
N PRO A 56 0.13 11.40 13.52
CA PRO A 56 1.29 10.59 13.17
C PRO A 56 1.07 9.18 13.75
N GLY A 57 0.55 8.28 12.91
CA GLY A 57 0.34 6.88 13.29
C GLY A 57 1.67 6.17 13.57
N SER A 58 1.61 5.05 14.30
CA SER A 58 2.73 4.12 14.50
C SER A 58 3.37 3.69 13.18
N ASP A 59 2.59 3.70 12.12
CA ASP A 59 2.95 3.22 10.78
C ASP A 59 4.05 4.06 10.12
N LEU A 60 4.14 5.36 10.46
CA LEU A 60 5.19 6.24 9.96
C LEU A 60 6.60 5.72 10.29
N MET A 61 6.80 5.26 11.52
CA MET A 61 8.10 4.71 11.95
C MET A 61 8.44 3.45 11.15
N TYR A 62 7.46 2.60 10.86
CA TYR A 62 7.66 1.41 10.03
C TYR A 62 7.96 1.79 8.58
N CYS A 63 7.26 2.75 7.99
CA CYS A 63 7.56 3.26 6.65
C CYS A 63 9.00 3.77 6.55
N GLN A 64 9.45 4.58 7.51
CA GLN A 64 10.82 5.09 7.57
C GLN A 64 11.84 3.96 7.69
N THR A 65 11.59 2.99 8.57
CA THR A 65 12.46 1.84 8.79
C THR A 65 12.62 1.01 7.52
N ILE A 66 11.52 0.73 6.80
CA ILE A 66 11.52 -0.06 5.57
C ILE A 66 12.23 0.71 4.44
N ALA A 67 11.88 1.98 4.27
CA ALA A 67 12.50 2.83 3.27
C ALA A 67 14.02 2.93 3.48
N GLN A 68 14.48 3.12 4.71
CA GLN A 68 15.89 3.14 5.06
C GLN A 68 16.56 1.80 4.81
N LYS A 69 15.91 0.68 5.21
CA LYS A 69 16.46 -0.67 5.03
C LYS A 69 16.71 -1.01 3.57
N PHE A 70 15.80 -0.60 2.68
CA PHE A 70 15.87 -0.91 1.26
C PHE A 70 16.47 0.22 0.40
N GLY A 71 16.84 1.34 1.02
CA GLY A 71 17.46 2.47 0.33
C GLY A 71 16.48 3.25 -0.57
N PHE A 72 15.17 3.23 -0.25
CA PHE A 72 14.17 3.95 -1.01
C PHE A 72 14.07 5.42 -0.54
N PRO A 73 14.20 6.41 -1.44
CA PRO A 73 13.75 7.75 -1.13
C PRO A 73 12.29 7.72 -0.72
N LEU A 74 11.97 8.23 0.49
CA LEU A 74 10.62 8.25 1.04
C LEU A 74 10.06 9.67 1.03
N THR A 75 8.94 9.86 0.33
CA THR A 75 8.11 11.06 0.41
C THR A 75 6.98 10.81 1.40
N ILE A 76 6.88 11.64 2.43
CA ILE A 76 5.76 11.62 3.36
C ILE A 76 4.86 12.79 3.02
N LYS A 77 3.64 12.50 2.55
CA LYS A 77 2.64 13.51 2.30
C LYS A 77 1.69 13.63 3.49
N MET A 78 1.74 14.76 4.18
CA MET A 78 0.74 15.14 5.16
C MET A 78 -0.53 15.59 4.44
N VAL A 79 -1.70 15.11 4.87
CA VAL A 79 -3.00 15.49 4.34
C VAL A 79 -3.86 16.12 5.43
N SER A 80 -4.47 17.25 5.12
CA SER A 80 -5.36 17.95 6.04
C SER A 80 -6.73 17.27 6.12
N VAL A 81 -7.52 17.64 7.12
CA VAL A 81 -8.91 17.16 7.25
C VAL A 81 -9.74 17.58 6.03
N GLU A 82 -9.53 18.77 5.50
CA GLU A 82 -10.23 19.28 4.30
C GLU A 82 -9.87 18.46 3.05
N GLU A 83 -8.59 18.08 2.90
CA GLU A 83 -8.16 17.19 1.81
C GLU A 83 -8.80 15.81 1.93
N ILE A 84 -8.93 15.28 3.15
CA ILE A 84 -9.58 13.98 3.41
C ILE A 84 -11.08 14.06 3.07
N ILE A 85 -11.79 15.10 3.51
CA ILE A 85 -13.21 15.30 3.19
C ILE A 85 -13.41 15.37 1.67
N THR A 86 -12.58 16.17 0.99
CA THR A 86 -12.61 16.27 -0.47
C THR A 86 -12.36 14.91 -1.13
N ALA A 87 -11.40 14.14 -0.62
CA ALA A 87 -11.10 12.81 -1.14
C ALA A 87 -12.26 11.83 -0.93
N ILE A 88 -13.00 11.92 0.19
CA ILE A 88 -14.21 11.12 0.43
C ILE A 88 -15.26 11.45 -0.63
N ASP A 89 -15.58 12.73 -0.84
CA ASP A 89 -16.57 13.17 -1.81
C ASP A 89 -16.22 12.70 -3.24
N GLU A 90 -14.98 12.86 -3.65
CA GLU A 90 -14.51 12.43 -4.96
C GLU A 90 -14.52 10.90 -5.11
N THR A 91 -14.14 10.17 -4.06
CA THR A 91 -14.19 8.70 -4.05
C THR A 91 -15.61 8.19 -4.21
N ILE A 92 -16.58 8.77 -3.48
CA ILE A 92 -18.01 8.41 -3.61
C ILE A 92 -18.51 8.67 -5.04
N LYS A 93 -18.17 9.82 -5.63
CA LYS A 93 -18.54 10.16 -7.01
C LYS A 93 -17.98 9.18 -8.03
N ILE A 94 -16.73 8.75 -7.83
CA ILE A 94 -16.05 7.82 -8.75
C ILE A 94 -16.63 6.42 -8.62
N LEU A 95 -16.76 5.91 -7.41
CA LEU A 95 -17.19 4.53 -7.17
C LEU A 95 -18.70 4.36 -7.30
N GLN A 96 -19.48 5.42 -7.07
CA GLN A 96 -20.94 5.39 -7.01
C GLN A 96 -21.48 4.35 -5.98
N ILE A 97 -20.70 4.11 -4.93
CA ILE A 97 -21.00 3.18 -3.84
C ILE A 97 -21.04 3.96 -2.53
N PHE A 98 -21.96 3.59 -1.66
CA PHE A 98 -22.06 4.15 -0.31
C PHE A 98 -21.88 3.04 0.73
N ASN A 99 -20.64 2.55 0.86
CA ASN A 99 -20.23 1.55 1.84
C ASN A 99 -19.03 2.11 2.60
N ASP A 100 -19.09 2.16 3.93
CA ASP A 100 -18.09 2.83 4.75
C ASP A 100 -16.71 2.16 4.69
N ILE A 101 -16.66 0.84 4.58
CA ILE A 101 -15.39 0.08 4.50
C ILE A 101 -14.72 0.34 3.16
N GLU A 102 -15.47 0.23 2.06
CA GLU A 102 -14.94 0.44 0.72
C GLU A 102 -14.50 1.90 0.52
N ILE A 103 -15.29 2.86 1.03
CA ILE A 103 -14.93 4.28 0.94
C ILE A 103 -13.64 4.54 1.72
N ARG A 104 -13.50 4.08 2.97
CA ARG A 104 -12.30 4.31 3.77
C ARG A 104 -11.03 3.78 3.10
N ASN A 105 -11.08 2.57 2.58
CA ASN A 105 -9.93 1.97 1.89
C ASN A 105 -9.61 2.73 0.60
N SER A 106 -10.64 3.07 -0.18
CA SER A 106 -10.48 3.77 -1.46
C SER A 106 -10.04 5.23 -1.33
N VAL A 107 -10.38 5.91 -0.22
CA VAL A 107 -9.93 7.29 0.05
C VAL A 107 -8.41 7.34 0.18
N VAL A 108 -7.80 6.39 0.88
CA VAL A 108 -6.34 6.34 1.00
C VAL A 108 -5.70 6.14 -0.37
N MET A 109 -6.24 5.22 -1.17
CA MET A 109 -5.79 4.98 -2.54
C MET A 109 -5.94 6.22 -3.43
N TYR A 110 -7.10 6.90 -3.36
CA TYR A 110 -7.34 8.16 -4.08
C TYR A 110 -6.28 9.22 -3.74
N LEU A 111 -5.96 9.40 -2.46
CA LEU A 111 -4.96 10.36 -2.01
C LEU A 111 -3.56 10.02 -2.55
N VAL A 112 -3.19 8.74 -2.51
CA VAL A 112 -1.91 8.25 -3.07
C VAL A 112 -1.84 8.50 -4.57
N LEU A 113 -2.85 8.07 -5.33
CA LEU A 113 -2.90 8.22 -6.78
C LEU A 113 -2.91 9.70 -7.20
N ASN A 114 -3.63 10.53 -6.46
CA ASN A 114 -3.64 11.99 -6.72
C ASN A 114 -2.28 12.63 -6.43
N ALA A 115 -1.58 12.16 -5.41
CA ALA A 115 -0.24 12.66 -5.10
C ALA A 115 0.76 12.35 -6.22
N ILE A 116 0.84 11.09 -6.66
CA ILE A 116 1.76 10.70 -7.73
C ILE A 116 1.39 11.30 -9.09
N LYS A 117 0.08 11.46 -9.36
CA LYS A 117 -0.39 12.14 -10.58
C LYS A 117 0.06 13.59 -10.64
N LYS A 118 0.05 14.32 -9.51
CA LYS A 118 0.56 15.70 -9.42
C LYS A 118 2.06 15.79 -9.69
N GLU A 119 2.80 14.71 -9.44
CA GLU A 119 4.23 14.59 -9.77
C GLU A 119 4.48 14.13 -11.21
N GLY A 120 3.42 13.95 -12.02
CA GLY A 120 3.52 13.53 -13.42
C GLY A 120 3.67 12.01 -13.64
N HIS A 121 3.40 11.20 -12.61
CA HIS A 121 3.48 9.75 -12.69
C HIS A 121 2.11 9.12 -12.97
N THR A 122 2.10 7.96 -13.64
CA THR A 122 0.88 7.29 -14.11
C THR A 122 0.62 5.94 -13.44
N ALA A 123 1.58 5.43 -12.68
CA ALA A 123 1.48 4.13 -12.02
C ALA A 123 2.18 4.11 -10.66
N ILE A 124 1.66 3.29 -9.76
CA ILE A 124 2.25 3.01 -8.46
C ILE A 124 2.02 1.55 -8.09
N ILE A 125 2.96 0.93 -7.41
CA ILE A 125 2.84 -0.42 -6.86
C ILE A 125 2.23 -0.30 -5.47
N THR A 126 1.25 -1.17 -5.16
CA THR A 126 0.58 -1.22 -3.86
C THR A 126 0.53 -2.63 -3.31
N GLY A 127 0.24 -2.77 -2.02
CA GLY A 127 0.00 -4.06 -1.36
C GLY A 127 -1.45 -4.53 -1.41
N ASP A 128 -2.34 -3.80 -2.09
CA ASP A 128 -3.75 -4.13 -2.13
C ASP A 128 -4.00 -5.49 -2.78
N GLY A 129 -4.98 -6.22 -2.27
CA GLY A 129 -5.31 -7.58 -2.69
C GLY A 129 -4.58 -8.68 -1.91
N ALA A 130 -3.60 -8.37 -1.09
CA ALA A 130 -2.89 -9.37 -0.31
C ALA A 130 -3.77 -10.00 0.78
N ASP A 131 -4.55 -9.21 1.49
CA ASP A 131 -5.49 -9.70 2.52
C ASP A 131 -6.56 -10.61 1.93
N GLU A 132 -7.03 -10.33 0.72
CA GLU A 132 -7.99 -11.17 -0.02
C GLU A 132 -7.37 -12.50 -0.45
N LEU A 133 -6.12 -12.49 -0.88
CA LEU A 133 -5.42 -13.69 -1.35
C LEU A 133 -4.95 -14.59 -0.20
N PHE A 134 -4.51 -13.99 0.91
CA PHE A 134 -3.87 -14.69 2.02
C PHE A 134 -4.73 -14.73 3.30
N ALA A 135 -6.01 -14.35 3.20
CA ALA A 135 -6.94 -14.32 4.33
C ALA A 135 -6.42 -13.46 5.52
N GLY A 136 -5.85 -12.31 5.23
CA GLY A 136 -5.24 -11.41 6.23
C GLY A 136 -6.25 -10.71 7.14
N TYR A 137 -7.53 -10.69 6.79
CA TYR A 137 -8.58 -10.09 7.60
C TYR A 137 -8.91 -10.92 8.83
N ASN A 138 -8.95 -10.29 9.99
CA ASN A 138 -9.23 -10.94 11.28
C ASN A 138 -10.57 -11.70 11.34
N PHE A 139 -11.55 -11.36 10.49
CA PHE A 139 -12.83 -12.06 10.47
C PHE A 139 -12.71 -13.49 9.92
N PHE A 140 -11.72 -13.79 9.07
CA PHE A 140 -11.47 -15.14 8.59
C PHE A 140 -11.04 -16.09 9.71
N LEU A 141 -10.31 -15.59 10.71
CA LEU A 141 -9.91 -16.39 11.87
C LEU A 141 -11.11 -16.88 12.68
N LYS A 142 -12.16 -16.05 12.77
CA LYS A 142 -13.40 -16.39 13.49
C LYS A 142 -14.30 -17.38 12.73
N MET A 143 -14.16 -17.49 11.41
CA MET A 143 -14.96 -18.43 10.60
C MET A 143 -14.42 -19.86 10.67
N SER A 144 -13.15 -20.06 11.02
CA SER A 144 -12.56 -21.40 11.14
C SER A 144 -12.87 -22.09 12.47
N GLU A 145 -13.48 -21.40 13.44
CA GLU A 145 -13.85 -21.93 14.77
C GLU A 145 -15.34 -22.32 14.86
N SER A 146 -16.11 -22.18 13.79
CA SER A 146 -17.53 -22.55 13.67
C SER A 146 -17.71 -23.78 12.76
#